data_b51246785fa7b756ec47077d513162dc
#
_entry.id   b51246785fa7b756ec47077d513162dc
#
_cell.length_a   1.000
_cell.length_b   1.000
_cell.length_c   1.000
_cell.angle_alpha   90.00
_cell.angle_beta   90.00
_cell.angle_gamma   90.00
#
_symmetry.space_group_name_H-M   'P 1'
#
loop_
_entity.id
_entity.type
_entity.pdbx_description
1 polymer ?
#
loop_
_entity_poly.entity_id
_entity_poly.type
_entity_poly.pdbx_seq_one_letter_code
_entity_poly.pdbx_strand_id
1 'polypeptide(L)'
;MKTIDANIILRFLTNDLPNQADRVASLLRKLEEQSETAFLPDLILADIIWVLEGYYKQPRAQIRDWMTSILSLPGLEFSNKEIALTALDIYVETKIDWSDAFTASQMLACGIIEIFSFDHHFDKIKGITRIEP
;
A
#
# COMPACT_ATOMS: atom_id res chain seq x y z
N MET A 1 -13.42 -16.16 -4.88
CA MET A 1 -12.59 -15.16 -4.18
C MET A 1 -13.40 -13.89 -3.98
N LYS A 2 -13.23 -13.25 -2.84
CA LYS A 2 -13.94 -12.02 -2.51
C LYS A 2 -12.96 -10.85 -2.56
N THR A 3 -13.46 -9.66 -2.85
CA THR A 3 -12.66 -8.43 -2.79
C THR A 3 -12.79 -7.81 -1.40
N ILE A 4 -11.71 -7.25 -0.89
CA ILE A 4 -11.69 -6.57 0.40
C ILE A 4 -11.74 -5.06 0.20
N ASP A 5 -12.63 -4.39 0.94
CA ASP A 5 -12.77 -2.94 0.89
C ASP A 5 -11.87 -2.26 1.91
N ALA A 6 -11.58 -0.97 1.68
CA ALA A 6 -10.69 -0.18 2.53
C ALA A 6 -11.14 -0.17 3.99
N ASN A 7 -12.44 0.00 4.25
CA ASN A 7 -12.97 0.09 5.60
C ASN A 7 -12.78 -1.20 6.41
N ILE A 8 -12.67 -2.34 5.76
CA ILE A 8 -12.38 -3.60 6.46
C ILE A 8 -11.03 -3.50 7.16
N ILE A 9 -10.00 -3.09 6.43
CA ILE A 9 -8.65 -2.95 6.98
C ILE A 9 -8.59 -1.79 7.98
N LEU A 10 -9.20 -0.65 7.64
CA LEU A 10 -9.19 0.54 8.50
C LEU A 10 -9.87 0.26 9.84
N ARG A 11 -10.99 -0.47 9.88
CA ARG A 11 -11.68 -0.84 11.13
C ARG A 11 -10.77 -1.64 12.07
N PHE A 12 -9.96 -2.53 11.51
CA PHE A 12 -9.01 -3.30 12.31
C PHE A 12 -7.88 -2.41 12.84
N LEU A 13 -7.26 -1.61 11.97
CA LEU A 13 -6.07 -0.83 12.33
C LEU A 13 -6.39 0.31 13.30
N THR A 14 -7.53 0.97 13.13
CA THR A 14 -7.90 2.13 13.95
C THR A 14 -8.74 1.76 15.18
N ASN A 15 -9.38 0.60 15.14
CA ASN A 15 -10.23 0.09 16.23
C ASN A 15 -11.34 1.06 16.68
N ASP A 16 -11.83 1.89 15.75
CA ASP A 16 -12.89 2.88 16.03
C ASP A 16 -14.20 2.22 16.46
N LEU A 17 -14.48 1.02 15.93
CA LEU A 17 -15.66 0.23 16.22
C LEU A 17 -15.23 -1.17 16.65
N PRO A 18 -15.06 -1.43 17.97
CA PRO A 18 -14.48 -2.68 18.46
C PRO A 18 -15.16 -3.96 17.96
N ASN A 19 -16.49 -3.97 17.85
CA ASN A 19 -17.21 -5.15 17.35
C ASN A 19 -16.85 -5.45 15.89
N GLN A 20 -16.68 -4.42 15.05
CA GLN A 20 -16.25 -4.59 13.68
C GLN A 20 -14.77 -5.00 13.62
N ALA A 21 -13.92 -4.40 14.45
CA ALA A 21 -12.51 -4.76 14.52
C ALA A 21 -12.31 -6.24 14.87
N ASP A 22 -13.09 -6.78 15.81
CA ASP A 22 -13.03 -8.19 16.20
C ASP A 22 -13.43 -9.11 15.04
N ARG A 23 -14.46 -8.73 14.29
CA ARG A 23 -14.90 -9.49 13.11
C ARG A 23 -13.85 -9.48 12.02
N VAL A 24 -13.17 -8.35 11.81
CA VAL A 24 -12.08 -8.25 10.84
C VAL A 24 -10.87 -9.05 11.31
N ALA A 25 -10.53 -9.03 12.60
CA ALA A 25 -9.45 -9.85 13.14
C ALA A 25 -9.67 -11.34 12.83
N SER A 26 -10.92 -11.80 12.93
CA SER A 26 -11.28 -13.18 12.55
C SER A 26 -11.05 -13.44 11.07
N LEU A 27 -11.43 -12.49 10.20
CA LEU A 27 -11.17 -12.59 8.76
C LEU A 27 -9.68 -12.66 8.46
N LEU A 28 -8.87 -11.78 9.08
CA LEU A 28 -7.43 -11.74 8.84
C LEU A 28 -6.74 -13.05 9.26
N ARG A 29 -7.19 -13.68 10.37
CA ARG A 29 -6.70 -15.01 10.76
C ARG A 29 -7.00 -16.06 9.69
N LYS A 30 -8.19 -16.02 9.10
CA LYS A 30 -8.56 -16.95 8.02
C LYS A 30 -7.69 -16.73 6.78
N LEU A 31 -7.34 -15.48 6.47
CA LEU A 31 -6.42 -15.17 5.38
C LEU A 31 -5.00 -15.68 5.68
N GLU A 32 -4.56 -15.56 6.93
CA GLU A 32 -3.26 -16.09 7.35
C GLU A 32 -3.22 -17.61 7.26
N GLU A 33 -4.28 -18.28 7.68
CA GLU A 33 -4.40 -19.74 7.66
C GLU A 33 -4.77 -20.28 6.27
N GLN A 34 -5.05 -19.41 5.32
CA GLN A 34 -5.48 -19.75 3.96
C GLN A 34 -6.83 -20.51 3.91
N SER A 35 -7.62 -20.42 4.97
CA SER A 35 -8.99 -20.95 4.96
C SER A 35 -9.97 -19.99 4.28
N GLU A 36 -9.54 -18.78 4.00
CA GLU A 36 -10.23 -17.78 3.18
C GLU A 36 -9.24 -17.12 2.25
N THR A 37 -9.72 -16.60 1.11
CA THR A 37 -8.93 -15.80 0.19
C THR A 37 -9.65 -14.51 -0.12
N ALA A 38 -8.89 -13.43 -0.30
CA ALA A 38 -9.43 -12.13 -0.63
C ALA A 38 -8.50 -11.38 -1.56
N PHE A 39 -9.08 -10.63 -2.49
CA PHE A 39 -8.34 -9.76 -3.41
C PHE A 39 -8.37 -8.32 -2.90
N LEU A 40 -7.20 -7.72 -2.80
CA LEU A 40 -7.02 -6.32 -2.48
C LEU A 40 -6.64 -5.56 -3.75
N PRO A 41 -7.52 -4.71 -4.30
CA PRO A 41 -7.17 -3.89 -5.45
C PRO A 41 -6.11 -2.84 -5.13
N ASP A 42 -5.28 -2.50 -6.12
CA ASP A 42 -4.24 -1.46 -5.99
C ASP A 42 -4.83 -0.14 -5.50
N LEU A 43 -6.00 0.23 -6.04
CA LEU A 43 -6.67 1.48 -5.69
C LEU A 43 -7.14 1.46 -4.22
N ILE A 44 -7.59 0.33 -3.73
CA ILE A 44 -8.02 0.21 -2.33
C ILE A 44 -6.82 0.31 -1.39
N LEU A 45 -5.69 -0.27 -1.75
CA LEU A 45 -4.45 -0.07 -0.98
C LEU A 45 -4.08 1.41 -0.90
N ALA A 46 -4.16 2.12 -2.03
CA ALA A 46 -3.91 3.55 -2.08
C ALA A 46 -4.86 4.33 -1.16
N ASP A 47 -6.14 4.00 -1.17
CA ASP A 47 -7.15 4.63 -0.30
C ASP A 47 -6.83 4.40 1.18
N ILE A 48 -6.44 3.19 1.56
CA ILE A 48 -6.06 2.87 2.94
C ILE A 48 -4.89 3.75 3.39
N ILE A 49 -3.83 3.81 2.59
CA ILE A 49 -2.63 4.59 2.90
C ILE A 49 -2.98 6.07 3.02
N TRP A 50 -3.76 6.58 2.08
CA TRP A 50 -4.16 7.99 2.06
C TRP A 50 -4.97 8.37 3.29
N VAL A 51 -5.92 7.54 3.70
CA VAL A 51 -6.74 7.78 4.90
C VAL A 51 -5.90 7.70 6.17
N LEU A 52 -5.02 6.71 6.27
CA LEU A 52 -4.13 6.58 7.43
C LEU A 52 -3.20 7.79 7.59
N GLU A 53 -2.64 8.29 6.49
CA GLU A 53 -1.77 9.45 6.51
C GLU A 53 -2.54 10.75 6.73
N GLY A 54 -3.60 10.98 5.95
CA GLY A 54 -4.30 12.25 5.91
C GLY A 54 -5.29 12.46 7.05
N TYR A 55 -6.12 11.47 7.35
CA TYR A 55 -7.14 11.57 8.38
C TYR A 55 -6.62 11.16 9.77
N TYR A 56 -6.00 9.99 9.86
CA TYR A 56 -5.52 9.46 11.14
C TYR A 56 -4.13 9.97 11.53
N LYS A 57 -3.45 10.71 10.65
CA LYS A 57 -2.13 11.32 10.91
C LYS A 57 -1.09 10.31 11.38
N GLN A 58 -1.13 9.11 10.83
CA GLN A 58 -0.17 8.08 11.18
C GLN A 58 1.18 8.33 10.50
N PRO A 59 2.30 8.07 11.19
CA PRO A 59 3.63 8.18 10.59
C PRO A 59 3.78 7.19 9.43
N ARG A 60 4.53 7.58 8.41
CA ARG A 60 4.77 6.74 7.23
C ARG A 60 5.40 5.40 7.57
N ALA A 61 6.33 5.38 8.51
CA ALA A 61 6.96 4.13 8.96
C ALA A 61 5.94 3.16 9.56
N GLN A 62 4.97 3.66 10.33
CA GLN A 62 3.90 2.85 10.89
C GLN A 62 2.98 2.32 9.78
N ILE A 63 2.64 3.16 8.81
CA ILE A 63 1.83 2.76 7.66
C ILE A 63 2.53 1.65 6.88
N ARG A 64 3.83 1.79 6.63
CA ARG A 64 4.62 0.76 5.96
C ARG A 64 4.56 -0.57 6.72
N ASP A 65 4.74 -0.54 8.03
CA ASP A 65 4.74 -1.75 8.85
C ASP A 65 3.37 -2.46 8.79
N TRP A 66 2.29 -1.70 8.92
CA TRP A 66 0.94 -2.25 8.81
C TRP A 66 0.64 -2.84 7.43
N MET A 67 0.99 -2.10 6.37
CA MET A 67 0.73 -2.57 4.99
C MET A 67 1.59 -3.77 4.65
N THR A 68 2.83 -3.82 5.12
CA THR A 68 3.70 -4.99 4.94
C THR A 68 3.08 -6.22 5.58
N SER A 69 2.55 -6.09 6.80
CA SER A 69 1.87 -7.20 7.50
C SER A 69 0.63 -7.69 6.73
N ILE A 70 -0.19 -6.76 6.25
CA ILE A 70 -1.41 -7.10 5.50
C ILE A 70 -1.04 -7.78 4.18
N LEU A 71 -0.10 -7.23 3.42
CA LEU A 71 0.34 -7.80 2.15
C LEU A 71 1.02 -9.16 2.31
N SER A 72 1.56 -9.46 3.49
CA SER A 72 2.23 -10.72 3.77
C SER A 72 1.26 -11.86 4.10
N LEU A 73 -0.03 -11.59 4.25
CA LEU A 73 -1.04 -12.63 4.52
C LEU A 73 -1.15 -13.57 3.32
N PRO A 74 -0.93 -14.89 3.52
CA PRO A 74 -0.93 -15.83 2.39
C PRO A 74 -2.23 -15.90 1.61
N GLY A 75 -3.37 -15.71 2.26
CA GLY A 75 -4.68 -15.71 1.63
C GLY A 75 -5.07 -14.40 0.97
N LEU A 76 -4.25 -13.35 1.12
CA LEU A 76 -4.51 -12.08 0.46
C LEU A 76 -3.83 -12.07 -0.91
N GLU A 77 -4.63 -11.81 -1.94
CA GLU A 77 -4.14 -11.64 -3.31
C GLU A 77 -4.00 -10.15 -3.63
N PHE A 78 -2.90 -9.80 -4.26
CA PHE A 78 -2.61 -8.43 -4.73
C PHE A 78 -1.95 -8.54 -6.11
N SER A 79 -2.05 -7.50 -6.93
CA SER A 79 -1.55 -7.51 -8.31
C SER A 79 -0.06 -7.88 -8.39
N ASN A 80 0.76 -7.21 -7.57
CA ASN A 80 2.18 -7.53 -7.42
C ASN A 80 2.67 -7.06 -6.05
N LYS A 81 2.81 -7.99 -5.12
CA LYS A 81 3.22 -7.69 -3.75
C LYS A 81 4.62 -7.08 -3.67
N GLU A 82 5.55 -7.52 -4.52
CA GLU A 82 6.92 -6.98 -4.52
C GLU A 82 6.95 -5.52 -4.93
N ILE A 83 6.15 -5.13 -5.94
CA ILE A 83 6.04 -3.73 -6.35
C ILE A 83 5.51 -2.89 -5.19
N ALA A 84 4.48 -3.36 -4.49
CA ALA A 84 3.92 -2.65 -3.34
C ALA A 84 4.92 -2.52 -2.19
N LEU A 85 5.66 -3.58 -1.87
CA LEU A 85 6.66 -3.55 -0.79
C LEU A 85 7.81 -2.59 -1.11
N THR A 86 8.29 -2.60 -2.35
CA THR A 86 9.31 -1.63 -2.80
C THR A 86 8.75 -0.20 -2.75
N ALA A 87 7.51 -0.02 -3.18
CA ALA A 87 6.86 1.29 -3.13
C ALA A 87 6.73 1.82 -1.69
N LEU A 88 6.45 0.95 -0.72
CA LEU A 88 6.38 1.34 0.69
C LEU A 88 7.73 1.85 1.20
N ASP A 89 8.84 1.23 0.80
CA ASP A 89 10.17 1.72 1.14
C ASP A 89 10.45 3.08 0.52
N ILE A 90 10.14 3.26 -0.77
CA ILE A 90 10.29 4.57 -1.46
C ILE A 90 9.44 5.62 -0.75
N TYR A 91 8.21 5.30 -0.40
CA TYR A 91 7.26 6.17 0.28
C TYR A 91 7.82 6.69 1.62
N VAL A 92 8.44 5.82 2.41
CA VAL A 92 9.03 6.19 3.70
C VAL A 92 10.34 6.97 3.50
N GLU A 93 11.23 6.48 2.64
CA GLU A 93 12.59 7.02 2.51
C GLU A 93 12.62 8.36 1.81
N THR A 94 11.81 8.55 0.76
CA THR A 94 11.83 9.78 -0.05
C THR A 94 10.77 10.79 0.37
N LYS A 95 9.79 10.39 1.17
CA LYS A 95 8.67 11.22 1.63
C LYS A 95 7.79 11.75 0.50
N ILE A 96 7.78 11.09 -0.65
CA ILE A 96 6.87 11.43 -1.75
C ILE A 96 5.51 10.78 -1.55
N ASP A 97 4.50 11.22 -2.31
CA ASP A 97 3.16 10.66 -2.21
C ASP A 97 3.13 9.19 -2.63
N TRP A 98 2.17 8.44 -2.07
CA TRP A 98 2.03 7.01 -2.37
C TRP A 98 1.90 6.73 -3.87
N SER A 99 1.07 7.50 -4.58
CA SER A 99 0.89 7.30 -6.03
C SER A 99 2.20 7.45 -6.80
N ASP A 100 3.03 8.40 -6.43
CA ASP A 100 4.34 8.61 -7.06
C ASP A 100 5.30 7.48 -6.68
N ALA A 101 5.30 7.05 -5.43
CA ALA A 101 6.12 5.94 -4.97
C ALA A 101 5.75 4.63 -5.67
N PHE A 102 4.46 4.37 -5.82
CA PHE A 102 3.97 3.17 -6.51
C PHE A 102 4.28 3.21 -8.00
N THR A 103 4.10 4.37 -8.64
CA THR A 103 4.48 4.59 -10.04
C THR A 103 5.97 4.32 -10.25
N ALA A 104 6.82 4.87 -9.39
CA ALA A 104 8.28 4.67 -9.48
C ALA A 104 8.65 3.19 -9.33
N SER A 105 8.03 2.50 -8.38
CA SER A 105 8.25 1.07 -8.17
C SER A 105 7.84 0.24 -9.38
N GLN A 106 6.70 0.55 -9.99
CA GLN A 106 6.26 -0.09 -11.24
C GLN A 106 7.25 0.14 -12.37
N MET A 107 7.72 1.38 -12.52
CA MET A 107 8.71 1.73 -13.54
C MET A 107 9.97 0.88 -13.40
N LEU A 108 10.54 0.85 -12.19
CA LEU A 108 11.77 0.11 -11.92
C LEU A 108 11.58 -1.39 -12.18
N ALA A 109 10.44 -1.95 -11.80
CA ALA A 109 10.12 -3.36 -12.04
C ALA A 109 10.00 -3.69 -13.53
N CYS A 110 9.56 -2.72 -14.36
CA CYS A 110 9.40 -2.88 -15.79
C CYS A 110 10.62 -2.43 -16.61
N GLY A 111 11.69 -1.96 -15.96
CA GLY A 111 12.86 -1.43 -16.64
C GLY A 111 12.66 -0.07 -17.28
N ILE A 112 11.63 0.68 -16.87
CA ILE A 112 11.36 2.03 -17.37
C ILE A 112 12.09 3.01 -16.44
N ILE A 113 13.01 3.78 -17.00
CA ILE A 113 13.86 4.69 -16.20
C ILE A 113 13.56 6.17 -16.41
N GLU A 114 12.73 6.52 -17.38
CA GLU A 114 12.41 7.92 -17.70
C GLU A 114 10.92 8.18 -17.47
N ILE A 115 10.61 9.35 -16.91
CA ILE A 115 9.24 9.80 -16.70
C ILE A 115 9.05 11.22 -17.20
N PHE A 116 8.00 11.46 -17.96
CA PHE A 116 7.57 12.82 -18.27
C PHE A 116 6.82 13.39 -17.09
N SER A 117 7.37 14.42 -16.46
CA SER A 117 6.75 15.06 -15.31
C SER A 117 7.35 16.42 -15.03
N PHE A 118 6.52 17.34 -14.55
CA PHE A 118 6.97 18.59 -13.96
C PHE A 118 7.25 18.47 -12.45
N ASP A 119 6.91 17.32 -11.85
CA ASP A 119 7.02 17.11 -10.41
C ASP A 119 8.45 16.70 -10.03
N HIS A 120 9.13 17.59 -9.30
CA HIS A 120 10.50 17.38 -8.85
C HIS A 120 10.64 16.25 -7.82
N HIS A 121 9.55 15.72 -7.28
CA HIS A 121 9.60 14.57 -6.37
C HIS A 121 10.30 13.37 -7.00
N PHE A 122 10.15 13.17 -8.31
CA PHE A 122 10.81 12.05 -9.00
C PHE A 122 12.32 12.17 -9.04
N ASP A 123 12.89 13.38 -8.86
CA ASP A 123 14.33 13.59 -8.78
C ASP A 123 14.95 12.92 -7.53
N LYS A 124 14.13 12.60 -6.52
CA LYS A 124 14.58 11.95 -5.29
C LYS A 124 14.76 10.44 -5.44
N ILE A 125 14.33 9.86 -6.55
CA ILE A 125 14.28 8.41 -6.73
C ILE A 125 15.47 7.96 -7.56
N LYS A 126 16.35 7.17 -6.94
CA LYS A 126 17.50 6.62 -7.61
C LYS A 126 17.05 5.69 -8.75
N GLY A 127 17.64 5.89 -9.94
CA GLY A 127 17.36 5.08 -11.11
C GLY A 127 16.25 5.62 -12.00
N ILE A 128 15.63 6.75 -11.63
CA ILE A 128 14.60 7.42 -12.43
C ILE A 128 15.08 8.78 -12.86
N THR A 129 14.92 9.07 -14.13
CA THR A 129 15.22 10.38 -14.73
C THR A 129 13.92 11.06 -15.12
N ARG A 130 13.71 12.25 -14.57
CA ARG A 130 12.56 13.08 -14.92
C ARG A 130 12.88 13.92 -16.16
N ILE A 131 11.93 13.96 -17.08
CA ILE A 131 12.03 14.75 -18.32
C ILE A 131 10.82 15.69 -18.37
N GLU A 132 11.10 16.97 -18.51
CA GLU A 132 10.04 17.94 -18.80
C GLU A 132 9.75 17.95 -20.29
N PRO A 133 8.46 17.85 -20.69
CA PRO A 133 8.11 17.87 -22.12
C PRO A 133 8.29 19.24 -22.75
#